data_f084250956f5bfb49edc2d86998a1e3e
#
_entry.id   f084250956f5bfb49edc2d86998a1e3e
#
_cell.length_a   1.000
_cell.length_b   1.000
_cell.length_c   1.000
_cell.angle_alpha   90.00
_cell.angle_beta   90.00
_cell.angle_gamma   90.00
#
_symmetry.space_group_name_H-M   'P 1'
#
loop_
_entity.id
_entity.type
_entity.pdbx_description
1 polymer ?
#
loop_
_entity_poly.entity_id
_entity_poly.type
_entity_poly.pdbx_seq_one_letter_code
_entity_poly.pdbx_strand_id
1 'polypeptide(L)'
;MIKRIALIALTCLALPCLVQAQDGLNTSYFLSNLPQRFRLNPAYQPEYKAFVGLPGLSGISINYLNSSFTPESLLQKRGDSIYMNIDKLYNGLYKNNFLMVNNENSILTIGFKAKSWYATIDVTQKNDVLFRYNKDIFTFLKYGNADYPDMDFGKLGLNLNSYLEIAVGLSKKVNDKLTVGGRFKYLTGIANLQTTDSDLGIRTQSDGTLLLHSRQNIRVTAPVHIRSKIDGKPFPENDFIDWDEFDINSDDIKISDILNVKNPGIAFDLGGEYKLTDKINLFASITDLGFIMWRNKDFSYNFHQDAEYEWKGADISGAITGNENAMNDAFDKLTDDLKSTFKLQNRSASYISMLNPKLHLGATYQLHRMVDVSGLFRASMMNNLFLPSFTAAVNARFIRNISASVSYSVTRGSYANIGAGLTAKLGPLQLYVQTDNLLACNYTNTKSANARLGINLLFGHKDKRKKEKTAQKPEEPIVIAPVPVKKDTVQKDTTPSVLPKPEPKVEPEPVAPIIQEEVKPVENLPLQKFYVIIGSFEKRTGALTLQRQLKQMGFADSTLLLNEEGMYRVSASCHPTHDECWDEVFRIRKKYPQFKSCWGLTTE
;
A
#
# COMPACT_ATOMS: atom_id res chain seq x y z
N MET A 1 -6.98 32.85 -3.07
CA MET A 1 -6.99 32.11 -1.79
C MET A 1 -7.57 30.71 -1.99
N ILE A 2 -8.68 30.54 -2.68
CA ILE A 2 -9.37 29.27 -2.96
C ILE A 2 -8.51 28.33 -3.82
N LYS A 3 -7.82 28.81 -4.88
CA LYS A 3 -6.85 28.00 -5.66
C LYS A 3 -5.70 27.44 -4.81
N ARG A 4 -5.31 28.14 -3.74
CA ARG A 4 -4.30 27.64 -2.77
C ARG A 4 -4.87 26.60 -1.81
N ILE A 5 -6.14 26.68 -1.45
CA ILE A 5 -6.83 25.72 -0.59
C ILE A 5 -7.20 24.46 -1.40
N ALA A 6 -7.67 24.62 -2.63
CA ALA A 6 -7.87 23.48 -3.56
C ALA A 6 -6.53 22.82 -3.92
N LEU A 7 -5.46 23.59 -4.09
CA LEU A 7 -4.11 23.07 -4.27
C LEU A 7 -3.61 22.36 -3.00
N ILE A 8 -3.95 22.84 -1.80
CA ILE A 8 -3.65 22.19 -0.52
C ILE A 8 -4.51 20.93 -0.35
N ALA A 9 -5.78 20.94 -0.72
CA ALA A 9 -6.62 19.75 -0.74
C ALA A 9 -6.16 18.74 -1.82
N LEU A 10 -5.77 19.22 -3.00
CA LEU A 10 -5.17 18.41 -4.06
C LEU A 10 -3.75 17.95 -3.70
N THR A 11 -2.94 18.77 -3.01
CA THR A 11 -1.64 18.35 -2.45
C THR A 11 -1.81 17.43 -1.25
N CYS A 12 -2.84 17.55 -0.42
CA CYS A 12 -3.19 16.54 0.59
C CYS A 12 -3.69 15.24 -0.04
N LEU A 13 -4.31 15.29 -1.21
CA LEU A 13 -4.62 14.13 -2.07
C LEU A 13 -3.38 13.64 -2.86
N ALA A 14 -2.43 14.51 -3.20
CA ALA A 14 -1.22 14.20 -3.97
C ALA A 14 0.02 13.88 -3.11
N LEU A 15 0.03 14.28 -1.83
CA LEU A 15 1.07 13.89 -0.85
C LEU A 15 1.19 12.36 -0.60
N PRO A 16 0.21 11.49 -0.98
CA PRO A 16 0.41 10.03 -0.91
C PRO A 16 1.50 9.49 -1.82
N CYS A 17 2.01 10.25 -2.77
CA CYS A 17 3.02 9.73 -3.71
C CYS A 17 4.40 9.43 -3.09
N LEU A 18 4.63 9.76 -1.82
CA LEU A 18 5.95 9.60 -1.19
C LEU A 18 6.00 8.63 0.00
N VAL A 19 4.85 8.08 0.46
CA VAL A 19 4.83 7.12 1.57
C VAL A 19 3.91 5.96 1.22
N GLN A 20 4.44 4.75 1.21
CA GLN A 20 3.72 3.51 0.86
C GLN A 20 3.28 2.76 2.12
N ALA A 21 2.06 2.24 2.15
CA ALA A 21 1.44 1.78 3.40
C ALA A 21 0.59 0.49 3.30
N GLN A 22 0.35 -0.20 4.42
CA GLN A 22 -0.38 -1.47 4.57
C GLN A 22 -1.77 -1.26 5.20
N ASP A 23 -2.80 -2.07 4.85
CA ASP A 23 -4.13 -1.98 5.49
C ASP A 23 -4.08 -2.40 6.96
N GLY A 24 -4.25 -1.44 7.83
CA GLY A 24 -4.36 -1.61 9.27
C GLY A 24 -3.07 -1.36 10.02
N LEU A 25 -3.23 -0.67 11.10
CA LEU A 25 -2.18 -0.33 12.04
C LEU A 25 -2.23 -1.33 13.19
N ASN A 26 -1.88 -2.59 12.90
CA ASN A 26 -1.91 -3.68 13.88
C ASN A 26 -1.00 -3.39 15.08
N THR A 27 0.16 -2.78 14.83
CA THR A 27 1.10 -2.34 15.88
C THR A 27 0.48 -1.35 16.86
N SER A 28 -0.49 -0.50 16.41
CA SER A 28 -1.25 0.39 17.31
C SER A 28 -1.95 -0.34 18.44
N TYR A 29 -2.41 -1.57 18.17
CA TYR A 29 -3.14 -2.37 19.13
C TYR A 29 -2.29 -2.72 20.35
N PHE A 30 -0.98 -2.78 20.18
CA PHE A 30 -0.03 -3.23 21.19
C PHE A 30 0.66 -2.10 21.97
N LEU A 31 0.62 -0.86 21.47
CA LEU A 31 1.20 0.29 22.15
C LEU A 31 0.36 0.69 23.38
N SER A 32 0.69 0.11 24.53
CA SER A 32 -0.11 0.20 25.76
C SER A 32 -0.40 1.62 26.25
N ASN A 33 0.46 2.59 25.94
CA ASN A 33 0.31 3.98 26.36
C ASN A 33 -0.34 4.89 25.33
N LEU A 34 -0.78 4.35 24.16
CA LEU A 34 -1.39 5.11 23.08
C LEU A 34 -2.90 5.29 23.33
N PRO A 35 -3.40 6.52 23.60
CA PRO A 35 -4.82 6.74 23.83
C PRO A 35 -5.69 6.29 22.65
N GLN A 36 -5.26 6.54 21.40
CA GLN A 36 -6.00 6.24 20.17
C GLN A 36 -6.34 4.75 19.94
N ARG A 37 -5.86 3.83 20.79
CA ARG A 37 -6.28 2.41 20.78
C ARG A 37 -7.79 2.22 20.91
N PHE A 38 -8.49 3.17 21.55
CA PHE A 38 -9.96 3.11 21.66
C PHE A 38 -10.66 3.07 20.28
N ARG A 39 -10.01 3.54 19.21
CA ARG A 39 -10.52 3.44 17.83
C ARG A 39 -10.50 2.02 17.28
N LEU A 40 -9.59 1.19 17.79
CA LEU A 40 -9.46 -0.23 17.41
C LEU A 40 -10.28 -1.13 18.33
N ASN A 41 -10.38 -0.75 19.62
CA ASN A 41 -11.22 -1.44 20.59
C ASN A 41 -11.85 -0.41 21.55
N PRO A 42 -13.15 -0.14 21.42
CA PRO A 42 -13.85 0.82 22.28
C PRO A 42 -13.80 0.50 23.78
N ALA A 43 -13.54 -0.76 24.17
CA ALA A 43 -13.38 -1.12 25.58
C ALA A 43 -12.09 -0.60 26.20
N TYR A 44 -11.09 -0.23 25.39
CA TYR A 44 -9.81 0.24 25.88
C TYR A 44 -9.95 1.54 26.68
N GLN A 45 -9.45 1.54 27.92
CA GLN A 45 -9.39 2.71 28.77
C GLN A 45 -7.93 3.12 29.00
N PRO A 46 -7.49 4.29 28.46
CA PRO A 46 -6.17 4.84 28.77
C PRO A 46 -5.93 5.01 30.29
N GLU A 47 -4.68 4.91 30.72
CA GLU A 47 -4.31 5.10 32.14
C GLU A 47 -4.44 6.55 32.60
N TYR A 48 -4.55 7.50 31.67
CA TYR A 48 -4.66 8.94 31.92
C TYR A 48 -6.09 9.34 32.30
N LYS A 49 -6.23 10.36 33.16
CA LYS A 49 -7.56 10.89 33.49
C LYS A 49 -8.19 11.60 32.30
N ALA A 50 -7.39 12.31 31.51
CA ALA A 50 -7.83 12.93 30.27
C ALA A 50 -6.68 12.98 29.27
N PHE A 51 -7.02 13.09 27.99
CA PHE A 51 -6.09 13.42 26.94
C PHE A 51 -6.77 14.29 25.87
N VAL A 52 -5.97 15.09 25.21
CA VAL A 52 -6.36 15.88 24.04
C VAL A 52 -5.32 15.65 22.96
N GLY A 53 -5.74 15.16 21.82
CA GLY A 53 -4.89 15.12 20.63
C GLY A 53 -4.74 16.51 20.03
N LEU A 54 -3.55 16.89 19.61
CA LEU A 54 -3.35 18.18 18.95
C LEU A 54 -4.16 18.22 17.64
N PRO A 55 -4.97 19.25 17.40
CA PRO A 55 -5.79 19.36 16.19
C PRO A 55 -4.98 19.20 14.91
N GLY A 56 -5.41 18.30 14.03
CA GLY A 56 -4.73 17.99 12.78
C GLY A 56 -3.41 17.20 12.91
N LEU A 57 -2.86 17.06 14.14
CA LEU A 57 -1.60 16.37 14.41
C LEU A 57 -1.75 15.19 15.39
N SER A 58 -2.95 14.87 15.83
CA SER A 58 -3.15 13.81 16.83
C SER A 58 -3.12 12.39 16.24
N GLY A 59 -3.10 12.27 14.92
CA GLY A 59 -3.04 10.99 14.23
C GLY A 59 -3.16 11.18 12.73
N ILE A 60 -2.03 11.26 12.06
CA ILE A 60 -1.95 11.19 10.61
C ILE A 60 -1.50 9.78 10.27
N SER A 61 -2.28 9.06 9.45
CA SER A 61 -1.91 7.74 8.99
C SER A 61 -2.15 7.58 7.50
N ILE A 62 -1.30 6.79 6.89
CA ILE A 62 -1.41 6.37 5.50
C ILE A 62 -1.11 4.88 5.42
N ASN A 63 -1.84 4.19 4.57
CA ASN A 63 -1.73 2.77 4.31
C ASN A 63 -1.75 2.48 2.82
N TYR A 64 -0.86 1.60 2.38
CA TYR A 64 -0.77 1.09 1.01
C TYR A 64 -0.64 -0.43 1.05
N LEU A 65 -1.39 -1.12 0.21
CA LEU A 65 -1.28 -2.56 0.01
C LEU A 65 -1.50 -2.89 -1.46
N ASN A 66 -0.55 -3.61 -2.04
CA ASN A 66 -0.65 -4.16 -3.40
C ASN A 66 -0.55 -5.69 -3.32
N SER A 67 -1.42 -6.37 -4.02
CA SER A 67 -1.43 -7.83 -4.02
C SER A 67 -0.29 -8.46 -4.82
N SER A 68 0.24 -7.79 -5.85
CA SER A 68 0.98 -8.48 -6.92
C SER A 68 2.38 -7.97 -7.19
N PHE A 69 2.59 -6.68 -7.39
CA PHE A 69 3.88 -6.13 -7.82
C PHE A 69 4.49 -5.19 -6.80
N THR A 70 5.78 -4.94 -6.94
CA THR A 70 6.51 -3.90 -6.21
C THR A 70 6.84 -2.75 -7.16
N PRO A 71 7.08 -1.52 -6.69
CA PRO A 71 7.53 -0.42 -7.54
C PRO A 71 8.76 -0.78 -8.39
N GLU A 72 9.73 -1.50 -7.83
CA GLU A 72 10.92 -1.98 -8.53
C GLU A 72 10.60 -2.99 -9.64
N SER A 73 9.57 -3.83 -9.44
CA SER A 73 9.13 -4.76 -10.48
C SER A 73 8.40 -4.05 -11.62
N LEU A 74 7.73 -2.93 -11.32
CA LEU A 74 6.99 -2.15 -12.29
C LEU A 74 7.88 -1.17 -13.05
N LEU A 75 8.74 -0.44 -12.32
CA LEU A 75 9.54 0.66 -12.86
C LEU A 75 11.02 0.32 -12.77
N GLN A 76 11.69 0.30 -13.89
CA GLN A 76 13.14 0.16 -13.96
C GLN A 76 13.78 1.44 -14.49
N LYS A 77 14.77 1.94 -13.77
CA LYS A 77 15.58 3.06 -14.23
C LYS A 77 16.69 2.52 -15.16
N ARG A 78 16.80 3.11 -16.35
CA ARG A 78 17.91 2.87 -17.29
C ARG A 78 18.48 4.23 -17.70
N GLY A 79 19.64 4.58 -17.14
CA GLY A 79 20.15 5.95 -17.24
C GLY A 79 19.16 6.94 -16.61
N ASP A 80 18.82 8.01 -17.30
CA ASP A 80 17.86 9.02 -16.86
C ASP A 80 16.41 8.70 -17.20
N SER A 81 16.14 7.59 -17.87
CA SER A 81 14.80 7.20 -18.30
C SER A 81 14.23 6.10 -17.40
N ILE A 82 12.91 6.20 -17.12
CA ILE A 82 12.15 5.20 -16.37
C ILE A 82 11.34 4.37 -17.35
N TYR A 83 11.52 3.05 -17.32
CA TYR A 83 10.84 2.09 -18.17
C TYR A 83 9.94 1.18 -17.34
N MET A 84 8.77 0.83 -17.89
CA MET A 84 7.93 -0.22 -17.33
C MET A 84 8.45 -1.60 -17.76
N ASN A 85 8.72 -2.47 -16.78
CA ASN A 85 9.09 -3.86 -17.06
C ASN A 85 7.84 -4.75 -17.08
N ILE A 86 7.23 -4.88 -18.26
CA ILE A 86 6.00 -5.65 -18.44
C ILE A 86 6.19 -7.12 -18.07
N ASP A 87 7.36 -7.72 -18.31
CA ASP A 87 7.63 -9.12 -17.97
C ASP A 87 7.65 -9.37 -16.48
N LYS A 88 8.37 -8.55 -15.72
CA LYS A 88 8.39 -8.66 -14.26
C LYS A 88 7.01 -8.38 -13.65
N LEU A 89 6.32 -7.36 -14.17
CA LEU A 89 4.95 -7.06 -13.76
C LEU A 89 4.04 -8.27 -14.00
N TYR A 90 3.99 -8.78 -15.23
CA TYR A 90 3.14 -9.89 -15.63
C TYR A 90 3.37 -11.17 -14.81
N ASN A 91 4.64 -11.51 -14.54
CA ASN A 91 5.00 -12.68 -13.77
C ASN A 91 4.61 -12.55 -12.27
N GLY A 92 4.51 -11.33 -11.76
CA GLY A 92 4.06 -11.06 -10.39
C GLY A 92 2.55 -11.04 -10.20
N LEU A 93 1.75 -11.03 -11.28
CA LEU A 93 0.30 -10.91 -11.21
C LEU A 93 -0.38 -12.24 -10.88
N TYR A 94 -1.36 -12.17 -9.97
CA TYR A 94 -2.40 -13.20 -9.76
C TYR A 94 -3.53 -13.02 -10.79
N LYS A 95 -4.45 -14.01 -10.90
CA LYS A 95 -5.63 -13.87 -11.75
C LYS A 95 -6.42 -12.59 -11.43
N ASN A 96 -6.66 -12.32 -10.15
CA ASN A 96 -7.31 -11.10 -9.67
C ASN A 96 -6.37 -10.36 -8.71
N ASN A 97 -6.17 -9.10 -8.94
CA ASN A 97 -5.26 -8.24 -8.22
C ASN A 97 -5.97 -7.02 -7.65
N PHE A 98 -5.34 -6.41 -6.66
CA PHE A 98 -5.82 -5.16 -6.10
C PHE A 98 -4.67 -4.26 -5.64
N LEU A 99 -4.95 -2.97 -5.66
CA LEU A 99 -4.18 -1.91 -5.04
C LEU A 99 -5.09 -1.17 -4.07
N MET A 100 -4.67 -1.01 -2.83
CA MET A 100 -5.44 -0.34 -1.79
C MET A 100 -4.62 0.79 -1.17
N VAL A 101 -5.26 1.94 -0.97
CA VAL A 101 -4.70 3.09 -0.26
C VAL A 101 -5.74 3.60 0.73
N ASN A 102 -5.36 3.69 2.00
CA ASN A 102 -6.19 4.28 3.04
C ASN A 102 -5.43 5.43 3.72
N ASN A 103 -6.14 6.48 4.05
CA ASN A 103 -5.61 7.61 4.79
C ASN A 103 -6.59 8.02 5.90
N GLU A 104 -6.07 8.28 7.08
CA GLU A 104 -6.85 8.82 8.20
C GLU A 104 -6.14 10.05 8.79
N ASN A 105 -6.88 11.15 8.94
CA ASN A 105 -6.42 12.39 9.55
C ASN A 105 -7.28 12.74 10.74
N SER A 106 -6.71 12.69 11.94
CA SER A 106 -7.39 13.12 13.18
C SER A 106 -7.45 14.64 13.28
N ILE A 107 -8.65 15.18 13.13
CA ILE A 107 -8.89 16.64 13.27
C ILE A 107 -8.97 17.01 14.74
N LEU A 108 -9.73 16.24 15.54
CA LEU A 108 -9.91 16.44 16.98
C LEU A 108 -10.05 15.09 17.67
N THR A 109 -9.37 14.92 18.80
CA THR A 109 -9.53 13.72 19.64
C THR A 109 -9.43 14.11 21.10
N ILE A 110 -10.45 13.79 21.89
CA ILE A 110 -10.52 14.08 23.33
C ILE A 110 -11.00 12.84 24.05
N GLY A 111 -10.46 12.59 25.23
CA GLY A 111 -10.96 11.53 26.09
C GLY A 111 -10.79 11.87 27.56
N PHE A 112 -11.75 11.45 28.39
CA PHE A 112 -11.70 11.68 29.82
C PHE A 112 -12.32 10.55 30.64
N LYS A 113 -11.80 10.35 31.82
CA LYS A 113 -12.19 9.31 32.77
C LYS A 113 -13.11 9.86 33.85
N ALA A 114 -14.29 9.20 34.04
CA ALA A 114 -15.23 9.50 35.10
C ALA A 114 -15.54 8.20 35.86
N LYS A 115 -14.93 8.02 37.05
CA LYS A 115 -15.06 6.77 37.86
C LYS A 115 -14.65 5.51 37.07
N SER A 116 -15.60 4.61 36.81
CA SER A 116 -15.41 3.38 36.01
C SER A 116 -15.62 3.57 34.50
N TRP A 117 -16.10 4.75 34.10
CA TRP A 117 -16.37 5.10 32.72
C TRP A 117 -15.20 5.85 32.08
N TYR A 118 -15.05 5.68 30.77
CA TYR A 118 -14.16 6.50 29.94
C TYR A 118 -14.95 6.96 28.72
N ALA A 119 -15.05 8.28 28.54
CA ALA A 119 -15.71 8.89 27.40
C ALA A 119 -14.70 9.42 26.40
N THR A 120 -15.00 9.31 25.11
CA THR A 120 -14.18 9.82 24.01
C THR A 120 -15.03 10.56 22.99
N ILE A 121 -14.48 11.61 22.42
CA ILE A 121 -15.04 12.32 21.26
C ILE A 121 -13.90 12.45 20.26
N ASP A 122 -14.16 12.08 19.02
CA ASP A 122 -13.18 12.32 17.95
C ASP A 122 -13.83 12.70 16.62
N VAL A 123 -13.11 13.51 15.87
CA VAL A 123 -13.42 13.93 14.51
C VAL A 123 -12.26 13.51 13.63
N THR A 124 -12.55 12.67 12.65
CA THR A 124 -11.52 12.08 11.78
C THR A 124 -11.99 12.14 10.32
N GLN A 125 -11.15 12.64 9.44
CA GLN A 125 -11.36 12.53 8.00
C GLN A 125 -10.70 11.24 7.52
N LYS A 126 -11.43 10.46 6.71
CA LYS A 126 -11.00 9.17 6.18
C LYS A 126 -11.14 9.12 4.67
N ASN A 127 -10.17 8.51 4.02
CA ASN A 127 -10.17 8.19 2.60
C ASN A 127 -9.79 6.73 2.42
N ASP A 128 -10.62 5.99 1.70
CA ASP A 128 -10.39 4.60 1.33
C ASP A 128 -10.43 4.49 -0.18
N VAL A 129 -9.39 3.94 -0.78
CA VAL A 129 -9.29 3.69 -2.23
C VAL A 129 -8.94 2.23 -2.45
N LEU A 130 -9.70 1.56 -3.30
CA LEU A 130 -9.47 0.19 -3.74
C LEU A 130 -9.58 0.13 -5.27
N PHE A 131 -8.48 -0.16 -5.94
CA PHE A 131 -8.44 -0.46 -7.36
C PHE A 131 -8.27 -1.97 -7.55
N ARG A 132 -9.15 -2.59 -8.33
CA ARG A 132 -9.13 -4.02 -8.68
C ARG A 132 -8.89 -4.19 -10.15
N TYR A 133 -8.11 -5.19 -10.53
CA TYR A 133 -7.79 -5.48 -11.92
C TYR A 133 -7.43 -6.95 -12.14
N ASN A 134 -7.68 -7.43 -13.37
CA ASN A 134 -7.38 -8.79 -13.78
C ASN A 134 -6.02 -8.88 -14.45
N LYS A 135 -5.42 -10.07 -14.41
CA LYS A 135 -4.21 -10.39 -15.17
C LYS A 135 -4.43 -10.31 -16.67
N ASP A 136 -5.62 -10.60 -17.14
CA ASP A 136 -5.95 -10.70 -18.57
C ASP A 136 -5.79 -9.36 -19.31
N ILE A 137 -5.95 -8.22 -18.63
CA ILE A 137 -5.61 -6.89 -19.16
C ILE A 137 -4.14 -6.85 -19.62
N PHE A 138 -3.24 -7.36 -18.78
CA PHE A 138 -1.80 -7.39 -19.09
C PHE A 138 -1.43 -8.53 -20.04
N THR A 139 -2.22 -9.61 -20.07
CA THR A 139 -2.12 -10.67 -21.08
C THR A 139 -2.39 -10.10 -22.46
N PHE A 140 -3.48 -9.34 -22.58
CA PHE A 140 -3.84 -8.66 -23.83
C PHE A 140 -2.76 -7.67 -24.29
N LEU A 141 -2.28 -6.82 -23.38
CA LEU A 141 -1.23 -5.82 -23.68
C LEU A 141 0.10 -6.47 -24.10
N LYS A 142 0.42 -7.65 -23.56
CA LYS A 142 1.70 -8.32 -23.80
C LYS A 142 1.67 -9.29 -25.00
N TYR A 143 0.60 -10.05 -25.15
CA TYR A 143 0.51 -11.16 -26.10
C TYR A 143 -0.56 -10.96 -27.17
N GLY A 144 -1.46 -9.97 -27.00
CA GLY A 144 -2.64 -9.85 -27.82
C GLY A 144 -3.68 -10.95 -27.52
N ASN A 145 -4.57 -11.20 -28.45
CA ASN A 145 -5.70 -12.12 -28.32
C ASN A 145 -5.53 -13.45 -29.09
N ALA A 146 -4.51 -13.58 -29.93
CA ALA A 146 -4.39 -14.71 -30.85
C ALA A 146 -4.33 -16.10 -30.15
N ASP A 147 -3.54 -16.19 -29.07
CA ASP A 147 -3.40 -17.40 -28.25
C ASP A 147 -4.36 -17.44 -27.06
N TYR A 148 -5.14 -16.39 -26.86
CA TYR A 148 -6.05 -16.20 -25.72
C TYR A 148 -7.43 -15.75 -26.21
N PRO A 149 -8.26 -16.68 -26.72
CA PRO A 149 -9.52 -16.33 -27.36
C PRO A 149 -10.56 -15.72 -26.41
N ASP A 150 -10.53 -16.07 -25.13
CA ASP A 150 -11.43 -15.55 -24.10
C ASP A 150 -10.62 -14.79 -23.04
N MET A 151 -10.86 -13.47 -22.93
CA MET A 151 -10.23 -12.61 -21.95
C MET A 151 -11.28 -11.93 -21.06
N ASP A 152 -11.17 -12.17 -19.76
CA ASP A 152 -12.07 -11.62 -18.73
C ASP A 152 -11.42 -10.40 -18.05
N PHE A 153 -11.98 -9.22 -18.25
CA PHE A 153 -11.60 -7.98 -17.57
C PHE A 153 -12.64 -7.59 -16.50
N GLY A 154 -13.61 -8.45 -16.21
CA GLY A 154 -14.79 -8.17 -15.38
C GLY A 154 -14.52 -7.89 -13.90
N LYS A 155 -13.25 -7.92 -13.46
CA LYS A 155 -12.89 -7.47 -12.09
C LYS A 155 -12.26 -6.08 -12.07
N LEU A 156 -12.17 -5.42 -13.22
CA LEU A 156 -11.71 -4.04 -13.28
C LEU A 156 -12.69 -3.15 -12.51
N GLY A 157 -12.20 -2.38 -11.56
CA GLY A 157 -13.06 -1.51 -10.79
C GLY A 157 -12.29 -0.61 -9.83
N LEU A 158 -12.80 0.59 -9.67
CA LEU A 158 -12.30 1.58 -8.72
C LEU A 158 -13.38 1.84 -7.66
N ASN A 159 -12.98 1.80 -6.39
CA ASN A 159 -13.82 2.18 -5.28
C ASN A 159 -13.06 3.22 -4.45
N LEU A 160 -13.64 4.39 -4.31
CA LEU A 160 -13.16 5.48 -3.49
C LEU A 160 -14.26 5.85 -2.51
N ASN A 161 -13.91 6.04 -1.25
CA ASN A 161 -14.82 6.51 -0.21
C ASN A 161 -14.11 7.55 0.64
N SER A 162 -14.56 8.79 0.59
CA SER A 162 -14.03 9.92 1.37
C SER A 162 -15.14 10.49 2.24
N TYR A 163 -14.90 10.55 3.57
CA TYR A 163 -15.91 11.01 4.51
C TYR A 163 -15.29 11.60 5.78
N LEU A 164 -16.08 12.41 6.47
CA LEU A 164 -15.81 12.89 7.81
C LEU A 164 -16.56 12.02 8.82
N GLU A 165 -15.87 11.50 9.83
CA GLU A 165 -16.40 10.75 10.95
C GLU A 165 -16.41 11.64 12.20
N ILE A 166 -17.57 11.79 12.84
CA ILE A 166 -17.75 12.41 14.16
C ILE A 166 -18.20 11.29 15.08
N ALA A 167 -17.38 10.91 16.05
CA ALA A 167 -17.63 9.76 16.90
C ALA A 167 -17.68 10.11 18.38
N VAL A 168 -18.64 9.51 19.08
CA VAL A 168 -18.75 9.56 20.54
C VAL A 168 -18.63 8.13 21.06
N GLY A 169 -17.68 7.90 21.95
CA GLY A 169 -17.37 6.60 22.54
C GLY A 169 -17.55 6.59 24.04
N LEU A 170 -18.01 5.46 24.55
CA LEU A 170 -18.15 5.22 25.97
C LEU A 170 -17.69 3.79 26.31
N SER A 171 -16.78 3.68 27.28
CA SER A 171 -16.38 2.38 27.83
C SER A 171 -16.64 2.32 29.34
N LYS A 172 -16.96 1.14 29.84
CA LYS A 172 -17.24 0.88 31.26
C LYS A 172 -16.45 -0.31 31.76
N LYS A 173 -15.73 -0.12 32.83
CA LYS A 173 -15.20 -1.22 33.64
C LYS A 173 -16.36 -1.82 34.45
N VAL A 174 -16.89 -2.96 33.98
CA VAL A 174 -18.06 -3.63 34.57
C VAL A 174 -17.67 -4.23 35.94
N ASN A 175 -16.53 -4.93 35.97
CA ASN A 175 -15.90 -5.49 37.16
C ASN A 175 -14.38 -5.51 36.97
N ASP A 176 -13.64 -6.17 37.86
CA ASP A 176 -12.16 -6.17 37.78
C ASP A 176 -11.61 -6.97 36.59
N LYS A 177 -12.44 -7.86 36.01
CA LYS A 177 -12.07 -8.70 34.87
C LYS A 177 -12.57 -8.21 33.54
N LEU A 178 -13.76 -7.58 33.50
CA LEU A 178 -14.44 -7.24 32.26
C LEU A 178 -14.56 -5.73 32.06
N THR A 179 -14.09 -5.25 30.92
CA THR A 179 -14.37 -3.91 30.40
C THR A 179 -15.05 -4.03 29.05
N VAL A 180 -16.13 -3.29 28.84
CA VAL A 180 -16.89 -3.23 27.58
C VAL A 180 -16.95 -1.80 27.09
N GLY A 181 -17.10 -1.61 25.79
CA GLY A 181 -17.22 -0.27 25.22
C GLY A 181 -17.93 -0.29 23.87
N GLY A 182 -18.46 0.88 23.52
CA GLY A 182 -19.08 1.13 22.23
C GLY A 182 -18.82 2.55 21.76
N ARG A 183 -18.90 2.76 20.47
CA ARG A 183 -18.82 4.07 19.82
C ARG A 183 -19.96 4.20 18.82
N PHE A 184 -20.62 5.33 18.86
CA PHE A 184 -21.55 5.78 17.82
C PHE A 184 -20.84 6.78 16.92
N LYS A 185 -21.05 6.67 15.62
CA LYS A 185 -20.41 7.49 14.61
C LYS A 185 -21.49 8.11 13.71
N TYR A 186 -21.47 9.42 13.62
CA TYR A 186 -22.15 10.15 12.57
C TYR A 186 -21.16 10.41 11.43
N LEU A 187 -21.58 10.13 10.21
CA LEU A 187 -20.73 10.22 9.03
C LEU A 187 -21.27 11.27 8.07
N THR A 188 -20.38 12.02 7.44
CA THR A 188 -20.70 12.94 6.35
C THR A 188 -19.86 12.58 5.14
N GLY A 189 -20.54 12.06 4.10
CA GLY A 189 -19.88 11.68 2.85
C GLY A 189 -19.42 12.89 2.06
N ILE A 190 -18.14 12.90 1.65
CA ILE A 190 -17.51 13.96 0.87
C ILE A 190 -17.48 13.55 -0.60
N ALA A 191 -16.89 12.38 -0.89
CA ALA A 191 -16.81 11.84 -2.24
C ALA A 191 -16.89 10.31 -2.20
N ASN A 192 -17.56 9.75 -3.19
CA ASN A 192 -17.62 8.31 -3.42
C ASN A 192 -17.53 8.01 -4.91
N LEU A 193 -16.77 7.01 -5.28
CA LEU A 193 -16.81 6.36 -6.57
C LEU A 193 -16.87 4.87 -6.34
N GLN A 194 -17.82 4.17 -6.93
CA GLN A 194 -18.02 2.76 -6.72
C GLN A 194 -18.38 2.05 -8.02
N THR A 195 -17.49 1.20 -8.52
CA THR A 195 -17.82 0.22 -9.55
C THR A 195 -18.54 -0.95 -8.86
N THR A 196 -19.86 -1.02 -9.02
CA THR A 196 -20.71 -2.02 -8.36
C THR A 196 -20.85 -3.29 -9.17
N ASP A 197 -20.87 -3.18 -10.48
CA ASP A 197 -20.86 -4.28 -11.42
C ASP A 197 -19.84 -3.99 -12.51
N SER A 198 -19.11 -5.00 -12.94
CA SER A 198 -18.13 -4.90 -14.02
C SER A 198 -17.99 -6.26 -14.65
N ASP A 199 -18.51 -6.37 -15.86
CA ASP A 199 -18.39 -7.53 -16.74
C ASP A 199 -17.89 -6.99 -18.08
N LEU A 200 -16.59 -7.05 -18.26
CA LEU A 200 -15.88 -6.51 -19.43
C LEU A 200 -14.98 -7.60 -19.97
N GLY A 201 -15.01 -7.84 -21.27
CA GLY A 201 -14.16 -8.86 -21.87
C GLY A 201 -14.09 -8.80 -23.39
N ILE A 202 -13.19 -9.61 -23.89
CA ILE A 202 -13.00 -9.82 -25.34
C ILE A 202 -13.06 -11.32 -25.61
N ARG A 203 -13.88 -11.71 -26.59
CA ARG A 203 -13.94 -13.07 -27.11
C ARG A 203 -13.55 -13.07 -28.59
N THR A 204 -12.56 -13.87 -28.93
CA THR A 204 -12.19 -14.12 -30.33
C THR A 204 -12.98 -15.29 -30.87
N GLN A 205 -13.76 -15.07 -31.90
CA GLN A 205 -14.55 -16.12 -32.56
C GLN A 205 -13.65 -16.96 -33.51
N SER A 206 -14.14 -18.10 -33.93
CA SER A 206 -13.40 -19.04 -34.80
C SER A 206 -13.06 -18.47 -36.18
N ASP A 207 -13.81 -17.47 -36.64
CA ASP A 207 -13.57 -16.75 -37.89
C ASP A 207 -12.62 -15.55 -37.74
N GLY A 208 -12.09 -15.33 -36.53
CA GLY A 208 -11.21 -14.20 -36.20
C GLY A 208 -11.92 -12.93 -35.78
N THR A 209 -13.24 -12.91 -35.77
CA THR A 209 -14.03 -11.76 -35.29
C THR A 209 -13.87 -11.60 -33.78
N LEU A 210 -13.68 -10.35 -33.31
CA LEU A 210 -13.61 -10.00 -31.89
C LEU A 210 -14.98 -9.52 -31.40
N LEU A 211 -15.52 -10.20 -30.42
CA LEU A 211 -16.70 -9.77 -29.69
C LEU A 211 -16.25 -9.07 -28.40
N LEU A 212 -16.43 -7.75 -28.31
CA LEU A 212 -16.20 -6.95 -27.13
C LEU A 212 -17.53 -6.81 -26.39
N HIS A 213 -17.58 -7.21 -25.13
CA HIS A 213 -18.75 -6.97 -24.27
C HIS A 213 -18.37 -6.11 -23.09
N SER A 214 -19.27 -5.24 -22.70
CA SER A 214 -19.10 -4.38 -21.53
C SER A 214 -20.44 -4.17 -20.83
N ARG A 215 -20.54 -4.64 -19.58
CA ARG A 215 -21.61 -4.28 -18.66
C ARG A 215 -20.98 -3.66 -17.44
N GLN A 216 -21.22 -2.36 -17.26
CA GLN A 216 -20.64 -1.56 -16.19
C GLN A 216 -21.72 -0.81 -15.42
N ASN A 217 -21.57 -0.75 -14.11
CA ASN A 217 -22.39 0.11 -13.25
C ASN A 217 -21.48 0.89 -12.31
N ILE A 218 -21.37 2.20 -12.54
CA ILE A 218 -20.45 3.10 -11.83
C ILE A 218 -21.26 4.18 -11.15
N ARG A 219 -21.18 4.23 -9.82
CA ARG A 219 -21.79 5.26 -8.99
C ARG A 219 -20.73 6.28 -8.61
N VAL A 220 -21.05 7.55 -8.79
CA VAL A 220 -20.15 8.67 -8.48
C VAL A 220 -20.92 9.70 -7.67
N THR A 221 -20.37 10.09 -6.55
CA THR A 221 -20.74 11.30 -5.83
C THR A 221 -19.45 12.03 -5.49
N ALA A 222 -19.27 13.21 -6.03
CA ALA A 222 -18.08 14.01 -5.77
C ALA A 222 -18.47 15.49 -5.85
N PRO A 223 -17.80 16.38 -5.12
CA PRO A 223 -18.05 17.82 -5.22
C PRO A 223 -17.49 18.37 -6.56
N VAL A 224 -17.99 17.84 -7.66
CA VAL A 224 -17.72 18.28 -9.04
C VAL A 224 -19.00 18.24 -9.84
N HIS A 225 -19.18 19.16 -10.75
CA HIS A 225 -20.30 19.14 -11.67
C HIS A 225 -19.91 18.34 -12.91
N ILE A 226 -20.67 17.29 -13.22
CA ILE A 226 -20.58 16.54 -14.48
C ILE A 226 -21.72 17.06 -15.36
N ARG A 227 -21.39 17.74 -16.44
CA ARG A 227 -22.33 18.43 -17.32
C ARG A 227 -22.03 18.11 -18.78
N SER A 228 -23.00 18.37 -19.66
CA SER A 228 -22.78 18.35 -21.09
C SER A 228 -21.96 19.58 -21.52
N LYS A 229 -20.95 19.38 -22.33
CA LYS A 229 -20.19 20.46 -22.99
C LYS A 229 -21.03 21.30 -23.96
N ILE A 230 -22.13 20.70 -24.44
CA ILE A 230 -22.95 21.32 -25.50
C ILE A 230 -23.80 22.44 -24.92
N ASP A 231 -24.47 22.21 -23.80
CA ASP A 231 -25.42 23.17 -23.21
C ASP A 231 -25.10 23.58 -21.76
N GLY A 232 -24.03 23.01 -21.19
CA GLY A 232 -23.59 23.27 -19.81
C GLY A 232 -24.52 22.75 -18.73
N LYS A 233 -25.53 21.93 -19.07
CA LYS A 233 -26.50 21.37 -18.11
C LYS A 233 -26.11 20.00 -17.61
N PRO A 234 -26.58 19.59 -16.42
CA PRO A 234 -26.50 18.22 -15.96
C PRO A 234 -27.19 17.28 -16.96
N PHE A 235 -26.63 16.09 -17.12
CA PHE A 235 -27.24 15.07 -17.98
C PHE A 235 -28.59 14.62 -17.43
N PRO A 236 -29.65 14.57 -18.27
CA PRO A 236 -30.96 14.07 -17.86
C PRO A 236 -30.89 12.64 -17.34
N GLU A 237 -31.83 12.28 -16.47
CA GLU A 237 -32.00 10.90 -16.00
C GLU A 237 -32.49 10.02 -17.17
N ASN A 238 -31.89 8.83 -17.30
CA ASN A 238 -32.13 7.83 -18.35
C ASN A 238 -31.66 8.22 -19.77
N ASP A 239 -30.97 9.32 -19.91
CA ASP A 239 -30.39 9.71 -21.19
C ASP A 239 -29.04 9.03 -21.45
N PHE A 240 -28.74 8.79 -22.73
CA PHE A 240 -27.45 8.27 -23.15
C PHE A 240 -26.46 9.42 -23.38
N ILE A 241 -25.27 9.26 -22.85
CA ILE A 241 -24.22 10.28 -22.85
C ILE A 241 -23.10 9.83 -23.78
N ASP A 242 -22.76 10.70 -24.71
CA ASP A 242 -21.57 10.53 -25.54
C ASP A 242 -20.31 10.89 -24.77
N TRP A 243 -19.25 10.09 -24.93
CA TRP A 243 -17.98 10.29 -24.22
C TRP A 243 -17.36 11.68 -24.46
N ASP A 244 -17.57 12.26 -25.62
CA ASP A 244 -17.03 13.56 -25.99
C ASP A 244 -17.81 14.75 -25.38
N GLU A 245 -19.02 14.48 -24.84
CA GLU A 245 -19.87 15.47 -24.20
C GLU A 245 -19.56 15.69 -22.72
N PHE A 246 -18.76 14.85 -22.09
CA PHE A 246 -18.43 15.00 -20.68
C PHE A 246 -17.61 16.26 -20.41
N ASP A 247 -18.13 17.14 -19.56
CA ASP A 247 -17.40 18.23 -18.91
C ASP A 247 -17.39 18.01 -17.40
N ILE A 248 -16.20 18.02 -16.80
CA ILE A 248 -16.01 17.91 -15.36
C ILE A 248 -15.49 19.24 -14.85
N ASN A 249 -16.37 20.02 -14.24
CA ASN A 249 -16.06 21.36 -13.78
C ASN A 249 -16.05 21.44 -12.25
N SER A 250 -15.00 22.04 -11.70
CA SER A 250 -14.79 22.26 -10.28
C SER A 250 -14.75 23.75 -9.88
N ASP A 251 -14.94 24.68 -10.82
CA ASP A 251 -14.69 26.12 -10.59
C ASP A 251 -15.68 26.74 -9.61
N ASP A 252 -16.91 26.24 -9.54
CA ASP A 252 -17.99 26.75 -8.70
C ASP A 252 -18.12 26.05 -7.34
N ILE A 253 -17.19 25.13 -6.98
CA ILE A 253 -17.27 24.33 -5.75
C ILE A 253 -16.97 25.20 -4.53
N LYS A 254 -17.92 25.21 -3.59
CA LYS A 254 -17.81 25.88 -2.30
C LYS A 254 -17.35 24.89 -1.22
N ILE A 255 -16.77 25.41 -0.14
CA ILE A 255 -16.43 24.59 1.05
C ILE A 255 -17.68 23.91 1.63
N SER A 256 -18.86 24.58 1.53
CA SER A 256 -20.16 23.99 1.93
C SER A 256 -20.54 22.75 1.11
N ASP A 257 -20.07 22.60 -0.12
CA ASP A 257 -20.36 21.45 -0.97
C ASP A 257 -19.47 20.25 -0.59
N ILE A 258 -18.30 20.53 -0.04
CA ILE A 258 -17.36 19.52 0.50
C ILE A 258 -17.80 19.06 1.90
N LEU A 259 -18.16 20.00 2.77
CA LEU A 259 -18.58 19.74 4.15
C LEU A 259 -20.12 19.70 4.29
N ASN A 260 -20.79 19.13 3.31
CA ASN A 260 -22.25 19.09 3.29
C ASN A 260 -22.82 17.93 4.14
N VAL A 261 -23.99 18.16 4.73
CA VAL A 261 -24.74 17.14 5.47
C VAL A 261 -25.72 16.36 4.59
N LYS A 262 -25.69 16.55 3.27
CA LYS A 262 -26.62 15.92 2.32
C LYS A 262 -26.36 14.42 2.14
N ASN A 263 -25.12 13.98 2.46
CA ASN A 263 -24.72 12.57 2.41
C ASN A 263 -24.48 12.01 3.82
N PRO A 264 -25.55 11.83 4.65
CA PRO A 264 -25.40 11.34 6.01
C PRO A 264 -25.11 9.85 6.05
N GLY A 265 -24.43 9.43 7.10
CA GLY A 265 -24.20 8.02 7.41
C GLY A 265 -24.13 7.79 8.90
N ILE A 266 -24.24 6.53 9.28
CA ILE A 266 -24.11 6.08 10.66
C ILE A 266 -23.24 4.83 10.73
N ALA A 267 -22.48 4.69 11.82
CA ALA A 267 -21.75 3.47 12.10
C ALA A 267 -21.62 3.24 13.60
N PHE A 268 -21.27 2.01 13.95
CA PHE A 268 -21.07 1.55 15.32
C PHE A 268 -19.76 0.77 15.44
N ASP A 269 -19.11 0.94 16.60
CA ASP A 269 -18.02 0.08 17.04
C ASP A 269 -18.42 -0.54 18.38
N LEU A 270 -18.07 -1.81 18.56
CA LEU A 270 -18.26 -2.54 19.82
C LEU A 270 -16.95 -3.22 20.21
N GLY A 271 -16.69 -3.32 21.51
CA GLY A 271 -15.47 -3.98 21.98
C GLY A 271 -15.56 -4.46 23.42
N GLY A 272 -14.68 -5.42 23.73
CA GLY A 272 -14.52 -6.00 25.04
C GLY A 272 -13.07 -6.33 25.35
N GLU A 273 -12.69 -6.19 26.60
CA GLU A 273 -11.44 -6.69 27.18
C GLU A 273 -11.78 -7.55 28.40
N TYR A 274 -11.20 -8.75 28.47
CA TYR A 274 -11.41 -9.69 29.55
C TYR A 274 -10.08 -10.20 30.14
N LYS A 275 -9.85 -9.93 31.42
CA LYS A 275 -8.73 -10.45 32.18
C LYS A 275 -9.02 -11.89 32.57
N LEU A 276 -8.50 -12.84 31.79
CA LEU A 276 -8.67 -14.26 32.05
C LEU A 276 -7.91 -14.65 33.34
N THR A 277 -6.66 -14.18 33.46
CA THR A 277 -5.82 -14.29 34.64
C THR A 277 -5.11 -12.95 34.88
N ASP A 278 -4.30 -12.84 35.95
CA ASP A 278 -3.48 -11.64 36.18
C ASP A 278 -2.44 -11.39 35.08
N LYS A 279 -2.10 -12.43 34.31
CA LYS A 279 -1.10 -12.36 33.23
C LYS A 279 -1.71 -12.40 31.83
N ILE A 280 -2.97 -12.87 31.67
CA ILE A 280 -3.60 -13.05 30.37
C ILE A 280 -4.78 -12.09 30.24
N ASN A 281 -4.74 -11.22 29.23
CA ASN A 281 -5.84 -10.36 28.82
C ASN A 281 -6.30 -10.74 27.42
N LEU A 282 -7.58 -11.09 27.29
CA LEU A 282 -8.25 -11.35 26.01
C LEU A 282 -8.95 -10.06 25.55
N PHE A 283 -9.02 -9.86 24.24
CA PHE A 283 -9.73 -8.72 23.68
C PHE A 283 -10.42 -9.09 22.36
N ALA A 284 -11.57 -8.48 22.14
CA ALA A 284 -12.34 -8.61 20.93
C ALA A 284 -12.99 -7.27 20.58
N SER A 285 -13.05 -6.93 19.30
CA SER A 285 -13.82 -5.77 18.84
C SER A 285 -14.26 -5.92 17.39
N ILE A 286 -15.39 -5.27 17.07
CA ILE A 286 -15.84 -5.03 15.70
C ILE A 286 -15.95 -3.52 15.52
N THR A 287 -15.40 -2.97 14.44
CA THR A 287 -15.38 -1.54 14.16
C THR A 287 -15.87 -1.25 12.75
N ASP A 288 -16.32 -0.01 12.53
CA ASP A 288 -16.79 0.49 11.23
C ASP A 288 -17.99 -0.29 10.66
N LEU A 289 -18.89 -0.79 11.55
CA LEU A 289 -20.13 -1.43 11.14
C LEU A 289 -21.19 -0.35 10.81
N GLY A 290 -21.32 0.01 9.55
CA GLY A 290 -22.19 1.11 9.14
C GLY A 290 -22.20 1.38 7.64
N PHE A 291 -22.86 2.46 7.26
CA PHE A 291 -23.08 2.86 5.88
C PHE A 291 -23.18 4.38 5.72
N ILE A 292 -23.03 4.85 4.48
CA ILE A 292 -23.26 6.24 4.06
C ILE A 292 -24.35 6.24 2.97
N MET A 293 -25.30 7.16 3.09
CA MET A 293 -26.36 7.39 2.10
C MET A 293 -25.95 8.57 1.22
N TRP A 294 -25.73 8.31 -0.05
CA TRP A 294 -25.36 9.31 -1.05
C TRP A 294 -26.66 9.87 -1.66
N ARG A 295 -27.08 11.05 -1.22
CA ARG A 295 -28.36 11.68 -1.56
C ARG A 295 -28.24 13.05 -2.20
N ASN A 296 -27.02 13.57 -2.32
CA ASN A 296 -26.83 14.87 -2.93
C ASN A 296 -27.03 14.78 -4.44
N LYS A 297 -28.25 15.07 -4.92
CA LYS A 297 -28.60 14.98 -6.34
C LYS A 297 -27.80 15.90 -7.25
N ASP A 298 -27.28 17.01 -6.71
CA ASP A 298 -26.47 17.95 -7.50
C ASP A 298 -25.10 17.40 -7.89
N PHE A 299 -24.61 16.38 -7.16
CA PHE A 299 -23.26 15.82 -7.29
C PHE A 299 -23.24 14.29 -7.35
N SER A 300 -24.40 13.62 -7.50
CA SER A 300 -24.47 12.17 -7.52
C SER A 300 -24.95 11.68 -8.88
N TYR A 301 -24.22 10.74 -9.43
CA TYR A 301 -24.46 10.15 -10.74
C TYR A 301 -24.38 8.63 -10.62
N ASN A 302 -25.19 7.93 -11.41
CA ASN A 302 -25.16 6.48 -11.53
C ASN A 302 -25.13 6.11 -13.01
N PHE A 303 -23.93 5.85 -13.51
CA PHE A 303 -23.70 5.50 -14.90
C PHE A 303 -23.85 4.01 -15.11
N HIS A 304 -24.68 3.64 -16.06
CA HIS A 304 -24.88 2.27 -16.50
C HIS A 304 -24.47 2.13 -17.96
N GLN A 305 -23.84 1.03 -18.29
CA GLN A 305 -23.50 0.63 -19.64
C GLN A 305 -23.78 -0.86 -19.77
N ASP A 306 -24.40 -1.26 -20.88
CA ASP A 306 -24.60 -2.66 -21.25
C ASP A 306 -24.63 -2.72 -22.78
N ALA A 307 -23.52 -3.15 -23.38
CA ALA A 307 -23.34 -3.15 -24.83
C ALA A 307 -22.36 -4.23 -25.27
N GLU A 308 -22.55 -4.66 -26.50
CA GLU A 308 -21.65 -5.55 -27.22
C GLU A 308 -21.24 -4.92 -28.55
N TYR A 309 -20.00 -5.11 -28.97
CA TYR A 309 -19.46 -4.64 -30.23
C TYR A 309 -18.70 -5.75 -30.94
N GLU A 310 -19.08 -5.99 -32.18
CA GLU A 310 -18.45 -7.00 -33.03
C GLU A 310 -17.45 -6.32 -33.98
N TRP A 311 -16.15 -6.62 -33.78
CA TRP A 311 -15.09 -6.08 -34.62
C TRP A 311 -14.56 -7.13 -35.57
N LYS A 312 -14.74 -6.91 -36.88
CA LYS A 312 -14.35 -7.84 -37.99
C LYS A 312 -12.97 -7.54 -38.57
N GLY A 313 -12.20 -6.69 -37.90
CA GLY A 313 -10.91 -6.18 -38.37
C GLY A 313 -11.00 -4.78 -38.98
N ALA A 314 -9.84 -4.18 -39.18
CA ALA A 314 -9.72 -2.88 -39.84
C ALA A 314 -9.38 -3.06 -41.33
N ASP A 315 -10.03 -2.30 -42.19
CA ASP A 315 -9.63 -2.21 -43.59
C ASP A 315 -8.41 -1.31 -43.73
N ILE A 316 -7.26 -1.93 -43.92
CA ILE A 316 -5.97 -1.25 -44.15
C ILE A 316 -5.53 -1.30 -45.62
N SER A 317 -6.42 -1.63 -46.54
CA SER A 317 -6.10 -1.74 -47.98
C SER A 317 -5.52 -0.44 -48.54
N GLY A 318 -5.99 0.70 -48.05
CA GLY A 318 -5.44 2.01 -48.37
C GLY A 318 -3.96 2.17 -48.03
N ALA A 319 -3.49 1.62 -46.87
CA ALA A 319 -2.08 1.66 -46.49
C ALA A 319 -1.20 0.84 -47.48
N ILE A 320 -1.73 -0.27 -48.02
CA ILE A 320 -1.04 -1.10 -49.03
C ILE A 320 -0.91 -0.32 -50.35
N THR A 321 -1.88 0.54 -50.65
CA THR A 321 -1.93 1.35 -51.89
C THR A 321 -1.28 2.72 -51.78
N GLY A 322 -0.59 3.02 -50.66
CA GLY A 322 0.20 4.24 -50.47
C GLY A 322 -0.51 5.40 -49.76
N ASN A 323 -1.69 5.16 -49.19
CA ASN A 323 -2.32 6.15 -48.31
C ASN A 323 -1.70 6.10 -46.91
N GLU A 324 -0.85 7.09 -46.58
CA GLU A 324 -0.16 7.17 -45.29
C GLU A 324 -1.12 7.35 -44.08
N ASN A 325 -2.33 7.82 -44.32
CA ASN A 325 -3.35 8.05 -43.27
C ASN A 325 -4.28 6.83 -43.05
N ALA A 326 -4.28 5.82 -43.91
CA ALA A 326 -5.25 4.72 -43.85
C ALA A 326 -5.25 3.97 -42.51
N MET A 327 -4.10 3.87 -41.84
CA MET A 327 -4.00 3.26 -40.50
C MET A 327 -4.65 4.16 -39.44
N ASN A 328 -4.43 5.46 -39.49
CA ASN A 328 -5.05 6.42 -38.58
C ASN A 328 -6.56 6.48 -38.79
N ASP A 329 -7.01 6.54 -40.06
CA ASP A 329 -8.43 6.54 -40.42
C ASP A 329 -9.15 5.28 -39.89
N ALA A 330 -8.50 4.11 -40.01
CA ALA A 330 -9.04 2.86 -39.49
C ALA A 330 -9.10 2.85 -37.95
N PHE A 331 -8.11 3.42 -37.28
CA PHE A 331 -8.09 3.54 -35.82
C PHE A 331 -9.12 4.56 -35.32
N ASP A 332 -9.26 5.69 -35.98
CA ASP A 332 -10.26 6.70 -35.66
C ASP A 332 -11.67 6.15 -35.82
N LYS A 333 -11.94 5.42 -36.93
CA LYS A 333 -13.21 4.73 -37.12
C LYS A 333 -13.51 3.72 -36.01
N LEU A 334 -12.54 2.89 -35.63
CA LEU A 334 -12.73 1.94 -34.52
C LEU A 334 -13.05 2.70 -33.20
N THR A 335 -12.35 3.78 -32.97
CA THR A 335 -12.58 4.61 -31.77
C THR A 335 -13.98 5.21 -31.76
N ASP A 336 -14.47 5.73 -32.89
CA ASP A 336 -15.81 6.28 -33.03
C ASP A 336 -16.90 5.21 -32.92
N ASP A 337 -16.69 4.03 -33.50
CA ASP A 337 -17.58 2.89 -33.36
C ASP A 337 -17.68 2.42 -31.90
N LEU A 338 -16.55 2.34 -31.19
CA LEU A 338 -16.52 2.00 -29.76
C LEU A 338 -17.25 3.06 -28.92
N LYS A 339 -16.99 4.36 -29.15
CA LYS A 339 -17.68 5.45 -28.44
C LYS A 339 -19.18 5.43 -28.67
N SER A 340 -19.61 5.21 -29.90
CA SER A 340 -21.04 5.18 -30.28
C SER A 340 -21.78 3.97 -29.70
N THR A 341 -21.09 2.80 -29.59
CA THR A 341 -21.65 1.56 -29.06
C THR A 341 -21.68 1.58 -27.53
N PHE A 342 -20.59 2.00 -26.90
CA PHE A 342 -20.42 1.92 -25.44
C PHE A 342 -20.81 3.22 -24.73
N LYS A 343 -21.97 3.81 -25.09
CA LYS A 343 -22.50 5.00 -24.43
C LYS A 343 -22.86 4.72 -22.97
N LEU A 344 -22.71 5.72 -22.11
CA LEU A 344 -23.12 5.66 -20.71
C LEU A 344 -24.55 6.16 -20.57
N GLN A 345 -25.38 5.43 -19.83
CA GLN A 345 -26.72 5.89 -19.45
C GLN A 345 -26.69 6.42 -18.02
N ASN A 346 -27.14 7.66 -17.80
CA ASN A 346 -27.32 8.21 -16.47
C ASN A 346 -28.61 7.66 -15.85
N ARG A 347 -28.51 6.94 -14.74
CA ARG A 347 -29.63 6.41 -13.96
C ARG A 347 -29.77 7.16 -12.62
N SER A 348 -30.75 6.76 -11.81
CA SER A 348 -31.03 7.39 -10.50
C SER A 348 -29.79 7.64 -9.65
N ALA A 349 -29.75 8.82 -9.02
CA ALA A 349 -28.58 9.39 -8.39
C ALA A 349 -28.39 9.04 -6.90
N SER A 350 -29.39 8.44 -6.21
CA SER A 350 -29.27 8.12 -4.78
C SER A 350 -28.88 6.66 -4.56
N TYR A 351 -27.90 6.41 -3.67
CA TYR A 351 -27.44 5.05 -3.36
C TYR A 351 -26.83 4.97 -1.96
N ILE A 352 -26.52 3.77 -1.53
CA ILE A 352 -25.87 3.47 -0.24
C ILE A 352 -24.53 2.80 -0.49
N SER A 353 -23.49 3.22 0.24
CA SER A 353 -22.24 2.50 0.35
C SER A 353 -22.02 1.99 1.77
N MET A 354 -21.60 0.74 1.90
CA MET A 354 -21.20 0.18 3.19
C MET A 354 -19.81 0.65 3.56
N LEU A 355 -19.54 0.83 4.85
CA LEU A 355 -18.18 0.99 5.35
C LEU A 355 -17.40 -0.34 5.27
N ASN A 356 -16.13 -0.29 5.64
CA ASN A 356 -15.24 -1.45 5.68
C ASN A 356 -15.18 -2.03 7.10
N PRO A 357 -16.08 -2.95 7.51
CA PRO A 357 -16.10 -3.49 8.87
C PRO A 357 -14.81 -4.28 9.15
N LYS A 358 -14.31 -4.14 10.38
CA LYS A 358 -13.07 -4.77 10.85
C LYS A 358 -13.34 -5.54 12.15
N LEU A 359 -13.01 -6.82 12.14
CA LEU A 359 -13.01 -7.69 13.32
C LEU A 359 -11.58 -7.79 13.87
N HIS A 360 -11.43 -7.63 15.18
CA HIS A 360 -10.17 -7.83 15.90
C HIS A 360 -10.39 -8.83 17.03
N LEU A 361 -9.57 -9.86 17.08
CA LEU A 361 -9.56 -10.88 18.14
C LEU A 361 -8.13 -11.11 18.58
N GLY A 362 -7.87 -11.14 19.88
CA GLY A 362 -6.50 -11.38 20.31
C GLY A 362 -6.34 -11.55 21.81
N ALA A 363 -5.09 -11.76 22.16
CA ALA A 363 -4.66 -11.97 23.54
C ALA A 363 -3.32 -11.29 23.80
N THR A 364 -3.13 -10.86 25.05
CA THR A 364 -1.84 -10.36 25.57
C THR A 364 -1.45 -11.21 26.77
N TYR A 365 -0.22 -11.71 26.77
CA TYR A 365 0.39 -12.42 27.89
C TYR A 365 1.50 -11.56 28.50
N GLN A 366 1.39 -11.24 29.77
CA GLN A 366 2.40 -10.50 30.51
C GLN A 366 3.53 -11.44 30.92
N LEU A 367 4.63 -11.42 30.14
CA LEU A 367 5.82 -12.22 30.41
C LEU A 367 6.59 -11.70 31.63
N HIS A 368 6.74 -10.37 31.70
CA HIS A 368 7.44 -9.65 32.76
C HIS A 368 6.72 -8.33 33.04
N ARG A 369 7.01 -7.67 34.17
CA ARG A 369 6.43 -6.33 34.51
C ARG A 369 6.60 -5.28 33.41
N MET A 370 7.63 -5.42 32.57
CA MET A 370 8.00 -4.46 31.52
C MET A 370 7.81 -5.03 30.11
N VAL A 371 7.48 -6.32 29.98
CA VAL A 371 7.42 -7.00 28.68
C VAL A 371 6.14 -7.83 28.57
N ASP A 372 5.38 -7.56 27.52
CA ASP A 372 4.19 -8.31 27.14
C ASP A 372 4.40 -8.94 25.75
N VAL A 373 3.85 -10.14 25.55
CA VAL A 373 3.74 -10.79 24.24
C VAL A 373 2.27 -10.81 23.85
N SER A 374 1.97 -10.48 22.61
CA SER A 374 0.59 -10.36 22.14
C SER A 374 0.39 -11.02 20.79
N GLY A 375 -0.82 -11.57 20.57
CA GLY A 375 -1.29 -12.07 19.30
C GLY A 375 -2.59 -11.37 18.91
N LEU A 376 -2.73 -11.02 17.62
CA LEU A 376 -3.92 -10.41 17.06
C LEU A 376 -4.28 -11.08 15.74
N PHE A 377 -5.50 -11.55 15.64
CA PHE A 377 -6.16 -11.82 14.37
C PHE A 377 -7.04 -10.61 14.02
N ARG A 378 -6.87 -10.10 12.82
CA ARG A 378 -7.72 -9.06 12.25
C ARG A 378 -8.29 -9.53 10.92
N ALA A 379 -9.56 -9.27 10.70
CA ALA A 379 -10.21 -9.47 9.41
C ALA A 379 -10.94 -8.19 9.02
N SER A 380 -10.76 -7.73 7.78
CA SER A 380 -11.53 -6.61 7.22
C SER A 380 -12.21 -7.03 5.93
N MET A 381 -13.36 -6.41 5.65
CA MET A 381 -14.11 -6.61 4.42
C MET A 381 -14.20 -5.26 3.70
N MET A 382 -13.64 -5.18 2.48
CA MET A 382 -13.67 -3.98 1.66
C MET A 382 -14.25 -4.30 0.29
N ASN A 383 -15.46 -3.84 -0.02
CA ASN A 383 -16.13 -4.09 -1.31
C ASN A 383 -16.01 -5.55 -1.77
N ASN A 384 -16.45 -6.50 -0.92
CA ASN A 384 -16.38 -7.95 -1.11
C ASN A 384 -14.95 -8.54 -1.16
N LEU A 385 -13.93 -7.77 -0.87
CA LEU A 385 -12.56 -8.25 -0.71
C LEU A 385 -12.30 -8.56 0.76
N PHE A 386 -12.10 -9.84 1.09
CA PHE A 386 -11.76 -10.29 2.44
C PHE A 386 -10.25 -10.23 2.66
N LEU A 387 -9.85 -9.49 3.69
CA LEU A 387 -8.45 -9.20 4.04
C LEU A 387 -8.15 -9.66 5.47
N PRO A 388 -7.77 -10.93 5.67
CA PRO A 388 -7.32 -11.43 6.96
C PRO A 388 -5.86 -11.05 7.22
N SER A 389 -5.52 -10.84 8.50
CA SER A 389 -4.13 -10.70 8.95
C SER A 389 -3.93 -11.32 10.32
N PHE A 390 -2.71 -11.84 10.55
CA PHE A 390 -2.24 -12.30 11.84
C PHE A 390 -1.01 -11.50 12.24
N THR A 391 -0.97 -11.06 13.48
CA THR A 391 0.16 -10.30 14.03
C THR A 391 0.57 -10.86 15.36
N ALA A 392 1.85 -11.15 15.52
CA ALA A 392 2.49 -11.42 16.81
C ALA A 392 3.35 -10.21 17.19
N ALA A 393 3.35 -9.81 18.45
CA ALA A 393 4.11 -8.64 18.91
C ALA A 393 4.74 -8.85 20.27
N VAL A 394 5.90 -8.22 20.46
CA VAL A 394 6.57 -8.06 21.74
C VAL A 394 6.54 -6.58 22.09
N ASN A 395 6.01 -6.27 23.25
CA ASN A 395 5.82 -4.90 23.72
C ASN A 395 6.67 -4.68 24.95
N ALA A 396 7.46 -3.62 24.96
CA ALA A 396 8.34 -3.29 26.05
C ALA A 396 8.03 -1.89 26.61
N ARG A 397 7.99 -1.79 27.94
CA ARG A 397 7.87 -0.54 28.68
C ARG A 397 9.19 -0.28 29.41
N PHE A 398 10.19 0.18 28.64
CA PHE A 398 11.57 0.31 29.14
C PHE A 398 11.70 1.30 30.30
N ILE A 399 11.01 2.41 30.18
CA ILE A 399 10.98 3.48 31.17
C ILE A 399 9.52 3.93 31.29
N ARG A 400 9.15 4.53 32.40
CA ARG A 400 7.79 5.06 32.64
C ARG A 400 7.23 5.93 31.51
N ASN A 401 8.13 6.57 30.74
CA ASN A 401 7.80 7.56 29.73
C ASN A 401 7.96 7.02 28.28
N ILE A 402 8.54 5.85 28.08
CA ILE A 402 8.82 5.27 26.76
C ILE A 402 8.27 3.87 26.71
N SER A 403 7.44 3.59 25.72
CA SER A 403 7.06 2.23 25.35
C SER A 403 7.33 1.98 23.87
N ALA A 404 7.78 0.79 23.57
CA ALA A 404 8.05 0.33 22.21
C ALA A 404 7.36 -1.01 21.95
N SER A 405 7.02 -1.25 20.72
CA SER A 405 6.49 -2.53 20.23
C SER A 405 7.24 -2.92 18.97
N VAL A 406 7.57 -4.21 18.86
CA VAL A 406 8.03 -4.83 17.62
C VAL A 406 7.04 -5.93 17.29
N SER A 407 6.59 -5.99 16.05
CA SER A 407 5.59 -6.94 15.59
C SER A 407 6.02 -7.63 14.30
N TYR A 408 5.48 -8.82 14.08
CA TYR A 408 5.54 -9.54 12.82
C TYR A 408 4.13 -9.81 12.35
N SER A 409 3.83 -9.43 11.11
CA SER A 409 2.50 -9.56 10.55
C SER A 409 2.51 -10.29 9.22
N VAL A 410 1.51 -11.16 9.05
CA VAL A 410 1.19 -11.84 7.79
C VAL A 410 -0.15 -11.33 7.31
N THR A 411 -0.21 -10.80 6.09
CA THR A 411 -1.44 -10.29 5.47
C THR A 411 -1.59 -10.82 4.05
N ARG A 412 -2.80 -10.76 3.51
CA ARG A 412 -3.05 -11.16 2.13
C ARG A 412 -2.23 -10.29 1.17
N GLY A 413 -1.38 -10.92 0.37
CA GLY A 413 -0.50 -10.24 -0.61
C GLY A 413 0.87 -9.82 -0.05
N SER A 414 1.05 -9.77 1.29
CA SER A 414 2.33 -9.45 1.93
C SER A 414 2.56 -10.35 3.15
N TYR A 415 3.51 -11.26 3.07
CA TYR A 415 3.70 -12.33 4.05
C TYR A 415 4.83 -12.07 5.05
N ALA A 416 5.65 -11.06 4.84
CA ALA A 416 6.75 -10.71 5.71
C ALA A 416 6.73 -9.21 6.03
N ASN A 417 6.10 -8.84 7.13
CA ASN A 417 6.02 -7.46 7.57
C ASN A 417 6.54 -7.36 9.01
N ILE A 418 7.60 -6.60 9.20
CA ILE A 418 8.18 -6.32 10.52
C ILE A 418 7.72 -4.93 10.93
N GLY A 419 6.84 -4.87 11.93
CA GLY A 419 6.33 -3.60 12.45
C GLY A 419 7.14 -3.09 13.64
N ALA A 420 7.13 -1.79 13.83
CA ALA A 420 7.64 -1.13 15.01
C ALA A 420 6.76 0.04 15.43
N GLY A 421 6.66 0.26 16.72
CA GLY A 421 5.98 1.39 17.29
C GLY A 421 6.72 1.96 18.49
N LEU A 422 6.73 3.28 18.62
CA LEU A 422 7.35 3.99 19.72
C LEU A 422 6.40 5.06 20.25
N THR A 423 6.25 5.13 21.56
CA THR A 423 5.62 6.26 22.24
C THR A 423 6.59 6.87 23.21
N ALA A 424 6.73 8.19 23.19
CA ALA A 424 7.57 8.95 24.12
C ALA A 424 6.74 10.04 24.81
N LYS A 425 6.78 10.08 26.14
CA LYS A 425 6.09 11.06 26.95
C LYS A 425 7.10 12.07 27.54
N LEU A 426 6.93 13.34 27.19
CA LEU A 426 7.75 14.47 27.63
C LEU A 426 6.87 15.41 28.48
N GLY A 427 6.80 15.17 29.79
CA GLY A 427 5.84 15.84 30.65
C GLY A 427 4.39 15.53 30.27
N PRO A 428 3.54 16.52 29.94
CA PRO A 428 2.20 16.29 29.42
C PRO A 428 2.16 15.92 27.95
N LEU A 429 3.22 16.21 27.19
CA LEU A 429 3.30 15.94 25.77
C LEU A 429 3.63 14.46 25.51
N GLN A 430 2.89 13.82 24.61
CA GLN A 430 3.19 12.49 24.08
C GLN A 430 3.40 12.57 22.58
N LEU A 431 4.52 12.07 22.12
CA LEU A 431 4.80 11.80 20.72
C LEU A 431 4.67 10.31 20.45
N TYR A 432 4.16 9.94 19.30
CA TYR A 432 4.17 8.55 18.86
C TYR A 432 4.39 8.41 17.36
N VAL A 433 5.06 7.35 17.00
CA VAL A 433 5.28 6.93 15.62
C VAL A 433 5.20 5.41 15.54
N GLN A 434 4.64 4.91 14.45
CA GLN A 434 4.53 3.47 14.23
C GLN A 434 4.42 3.13 12.75
N THR A 435 4.84 1.92 12.45
CA THR A 435 4.65 1.24 11.16
C THR A 435 4.46 -0.25 11.41
N ASP A 436 3.70 -0.92 10.55
CA ASP A 436 3.59 -2.40 10.57
C ASP A 436 4.61 -3.05 9.62
N ASN A 437 5.36 -2.25 8.85
CA ASN A 437 6.38 -2.77 7.94
C ASN A 437 7.60 -1.83 7.82
N LEU A 438 8.62 -2.07 8.64
CA LEU A 438 9.91 -1.38 8.56
C LEU A 438 10.67 -1.68 7.26
N LEU A 439 10.43 -2.84 6.64
CA LEU A 439 11.06 -3.21 5.37
C LEU A 439 10.62 -2.27 4.24
N ALA A 440 9.50 -1.56 4.42
CA ALA A 440 9.03 -0.51 3.53
C ALA A 440 9.93 0.75 3.51
N CYS A 441 10.91 0.87 4.38
CA CYS A 441 11.97 1.89 4.25
C CYS A 441 12.77 1.69 2.94
N ASN A 442 12.86 0.46 2.44
CA ASN A 442 13.21 0.17 1.05
C ASN A 442 11.92 0.10 0.22
N TYR A 443 11.34 1.27 -0.09
CA TYR A 443 10.03 1.41 -0.74
C TYR A 443 9.97 0.75 -2.12
N THR A 444 11.10 0.55 -2.78
CA THR A 444 11.15 0.00 -4.15
C THR A 444 10.78 -1.47 -4.19
N ASN A 445 11.03 -2.22 -3.13
CA ASN A 445 10.83 -3.69 -3.10
C ASN A 445 9.79 -4.13 -2.06
N THR A 446 8.73 -3.36 -1.86
CA THR A 446 7.66 -3.73 -0.93
C THR A 446 6.28 -3.71 -1.58
N LYS A 447 5.42 -4.68 -1.19
CA LYS A 447 4.01 -4.74 -1.57
C LYS A 447 3.10 -4.04 -0.56
N SER A 448 3.62 -3.71 0.60
CA SER A 448 2.86 -3.06 1.67
C SER A 448 3.74 -2.10 2.44
N ALA A 449 3.20 -0.95 2.77
CA ALA A 449 3.85 -0.01 3.67
C ALA A 449 2.78 0.78 4.43
N ASN A 450 3.07 1.19 5.67
CA ASN A 450 2.22 2.07 6.43
C ASN A 450 3.03 2.91 7.41
N ALA A 451 2.46 4.04 7.77
CA ALA A 451 2.97 4.85 8.86
C ALA A 451 1.82 5.55 9.58
N ARG A 452 1.98 5.71 10.87
CA ARG A 452 1.14 6.59 11.68
C ARG A 452 2.02 7.38 12.65
N LEU A 453 1.73 8.64 12.80
CA LEU A 453 2.38 9.53 13.76
C LEU A 453 1.34 10.45 14.39
N GLY A 454 1.68 10.97 15.57
CA GLY A 454 0.81 11.97 16.18
C GLY A 454 1.33 12.48 17.53
N ILE A 455 0.63 13.51 18.00
CA ILE A 455 0.97 14.26 19.19
C ILE A 455 -0.26 14.39 20.09
N ASN A 456 -0.11 14.08 21.37
CA ASN A 456 -1.16 14.17 22.37
C ASN A 456 -0.70 14.99 23.58
N LEU A 457 -1.64 15.61 24.24
CA LEU A 457 -1.50 16.16 25.58
C LEU A 457 -2.19 15.25 26.58
N LEU A 458 -1.48 14.79 27.61
CA LEU A 458 -1.93 13.80 28.57
C LEU A 458 -2.03 14.43 29.97
N PHE A 459 -3.15 14.20 30.65
CA PHE A 459 -3.43 14.79 31.95
C PHE A 459 -3.78 13.72 33.00
N GLY A 460 -3.32 13.95 34.25
CA GLY A 460 -3.77 13.17 35.40
C GLY A 460 -3.31 11.71 35.42
N HIS A 461 -2.05 11.45 35.18
CA HIS A 461 -1.48 10.11 35.33
C HIS A 461 -1.52 9.65 36.80
N LYS A 462 -2.12 8.49 37.09
CA LYS A 462 -2.11 7.92 38.46
C LYS A 462 -0.73 7.31 38.75
N ASP A 463 -0.02 7.93 39.67
CA ASP A 463 1.26 7.41 40.19
C ASP A 463 0.98 6.26 41.16
N LYS A 464 1.05 5.02 40.72
CA LYS A 464 0.85 3.86 41.60
C LYS A 464 1.90 3.79 42.73
N ARG A 465 3.09 4.35 42.52
CA ARG A 465 4.16 4.35 43.53
C ARG A 465 3.89 5.25 44.76
N LYS A 466 3.06 6.29 44.61
CA LYS A 466 2.68 7.11 45.80
C LYS A 466 1.76 6.34 46.75
N LYS A 467 0.98 5.35 46.29
CA LYS A 467 0.12 4.56 47.16
C LYS A 467 0.91 3.51 47.96
N GLU A 468 1.95 2.91 47.40
CA GLU A 468 2.79 1.94 48.12
C GLU A 468 3.65 2.62 49.22
N LYS A 469 4.15 3.84 48.96
CA LYS A 469 4.90 4.59 50.00
C LYS A 469 4.01 5.11 51.13
N THR A 470 2.72 5.30 50.93
CA THR A 470 1.78 5.76 51.96
C THR A 470 1.18 4.59 52.75
N ALA A 471 1.34 3.36 52.30
CA ALA A 471 0.87 2.15 52.99
C ALA A 471 1.95 1.47 53.86
N GLN A 472 3.19 1.89 53.79
CA GLN A 472 4.21 1.50 54.78
C GLN A 472 4.10 2.45 55.96
N LYS A 473 3.24 2.07 56.93
CA LYS A 473 3.25 2.57 58.29
C LYS A 473 4.67 2.36 58.86
N PRO A 474 5.24 3.33 59.59
CA PRO A 474 6.52 3.07 60.27
C PRO A 474 6.34 1.91 61.22
N GLU A 475 7.08 0.84 61.04
CA GLU A 475 7.25 -0.20 62.05
C GLU A 475 7.96 0.46 63.23
N GLU A 476 7.37 0.30 64.42
CA GLU A 476 8.01 0.68 65.68
C GLU A 476 9.33 -0.07 65.85
N PRO A 477 10.39 0.50 66.43
CA PRO A 477 11.67 -0.17 66.58
C PRO A 477 11.55 -1.35 67.55
N ILE A 478 11.76 -2.53 67.02
CA ILE A 478 11.90 -3.76 67.82
C ILE A 478 13.19 -3.67 68.61
N VAL A 479 13.05 -3.53 69.92
CA VAL A 479 14.18 -3.64 70.86
C VAL A 479 14.63 -5.09 70.89
N ILE A 480 15.75 -5.42 70.28
CA ILE A 480 16.39 -6.74 70.34
C ILE A 480 17.33 -6.76 71.54
N ALA A 481 16.99 -7.61 72.50
CA ALA A 481 17.89 -7.94 73.63
C ALA A 481 19.13 -8.71 73.11
N PRO A 482 20.32 -8.53 73.71
CA PRO A 482 21.54 -9.12 73.22
C PRO A 482 21.61 -10.65 73.56
N VAL A 483 21.87 -11.45 72.54
CA VAL A 483 22.17 -12.89 72.66
C VAL A 483 23.69 -13.10 72.70
N PRO A 484 24.21 -13.96 73.57
CA PRO A 484 25.65 -14.08 73.84
C PRO A 484 26.40 -14.79 72.70
N VAL A 485 27.58 -14.26 72.43
CA VAL A 485 28.55 -14.75 71.44
C VAL A 485 29.18 -16.02 71.90
N LYS A 486 29.07 -17.12 71.14
CA LYS A 486 30.02 -18.28 71.21
C LYS A 486 31.05 -18.12 70.10
N LYS A 487 32.31 -18.08 70.52
CA LYS A 487 33.48 -18.24 69.67
C LYS A 487 33.67 -19.72 69.36
N ASP A 488 33.79 -20.07 68.08
CA ASP A 488 34.48 -21.25 67.62
C ASP A 488 35.23 -21.02 66.30
N THR A 489 36.46 -21.05 66.43
CA THR A 489 37.64 -21.56 65.74
C THR A 489 37.58 -21.72 64.18
N VAL A 490 38.53 -21.01 63.61
CA VAL A 490 39.01 -21.07 62.23
C VAL A 490 39.54 -22.47 61.87
N GLN A 491 39.11 -23.00 60.73
CA GLN A 491 39.91 -23.90 59.92
C GLN A 491 39.94 -23.52 58.49
N LYS A 492 41.15 -23.28 58.04
CA LYS A 492 41.57 -22.86 56.73
C LYS A 492 41.80 -24.13 55.87
N ASP A 493 41.05 -24.35 54.85
CA ASP A 493 41.44 -25.34 53.81
C ASP A 493 41.57 -24.65 52.46
N THR A 494 42.80 -24.68 52.02
CA THR A 494 43.27 -24.26 50.69
C THR A 494 43.22 -25.42 49.72
N THR A 495 42.44 -25.31 48.67
CA THR A 495 42.66 -26.15 47.47
C THR A 495 42.48 -25.25 46.22
N PRO A 496 43.42 -25.31 45.28
CA PRO A 496 43.44 -24.37 44.15
C PRO A 496 42.50 -24.82 43.03
N SER A 497 41.71 -23.86 42.58
CA SER A 497 40.86 -24.00 41.38
C SER A 497 41.70 -24.01 40.12
N VAL A 498 41.62 -25.10 39.38
CA VAL A 498 42.21 -25.26 38.04
C VAL A 498 41.32 -24.56 37.01
N LEU A 499 41.87 -23.58 36.32
CA LEU A 499 41.26 -22.96 35.12
C LEU A 499 41.32 -23.96 33.96
N PRO A 500 40.27 -24.10 33.18
CA PRO A 500 40.32 -24.87 31.93
C PRO A 500 41.07 -24.13 30.85
N LYS A 501 41.94 -24.86 30.18
CA LYS A 501 42.78 -24.49 29.05
C LYS A 501 41.92 -24.18 27.81
N PRO A 502 42.20 -23.16 27.01
CA PRO A 502 41.47 -22.87 25.78
C PRO A 502 41.80 -23.91 24.70
N GLU A 503 40.78 -24.34 23.98
CA GLU A 503 40.89 -25.18 22.77
C GLU A 503 41.59 -24.45 21.62
N PRO A 504 42.31 -25.16 20.74
CA PRO A 504 43.10 -24.56 19.67
C PRO A 504 42.21 -24.07 18.53
N LYS A 505 42.49 -22.86 18.05
CA LYS A 505 41.94 -22.29 16.82
C LYS A 505 42.39 -23.15 15.63
N VAL A 506 41.42 -23.61 14.85
CA VAL A 506 41.66 -24.20 13.53
C VAL A 506 42.00 -23.06 12.57
N GLU A 507 43.21 -23.13 12.03
CA GLU A 507 43.69 -22.28 10.93
C GLU A 507 42.97 -22.72 9.63
N PRO A 508 42.46 -21.79 8.77
CA PRO A 508 41.94 -22.19 7.47
C PRO A 508 43.06 -22.54 6.51
N GLU A 509 42.86 -23.64 5.78
CA GLU A 509 43.76 -24.08 4.69
C GLU A 509 43.95 -23.00 3.60
N PRO A 510 45.11 -22.93 3.00
CA PRO A 510 45.43 -21.93 1.97
C PRO A 510 44.69 -22.24 0.66
N VAL A 511 43.84 -21.31 0.24
CA VAL A 511 43.23 -21.30 -1.09
C VAL A 511 44.33 -21.08 -2.15
N ALA A 512 44.39 -21.97 -3.13
CA ALA A 512 45.29 -21.91 -4.26
C ALA A 512 45.22 -20.56 -5.02
N PRO A 513 46.32 -20.03 -5.55
CA PRO A 513 46.34 -18.74 -6.19
C PRO A 513 45.53 -18.73 -7.49
N ILE A 514 44.56 -17.83 -7.55
CA ILE A 514 43.84 -17.50 -8.79
C ILE A 514 44.86 -16.79 -9.70
N ILE A 515 45.17 -17.41 -10.82
CA ILE A 515 45.99 -16.83 -11.90
C ILE A 515 45.25 -15.56 -12.36
N GLN A 516 45.80 -14.41 -12.04
CA GLN A 516 45.42 -13.13 -12.64
C GLN A 516 45.98 -13.12 -14.08
N GLU A 517 45.12 -13.42 -15.06
CA GLU A 517 45.39 -13.06 -16.45
C GLU A 517 45.38 -11.53 -16.55
N GLU A 518 46.52 -11.00 -16.95
CA GLU A 518 46.74 -9.58 -17.27
C GLU A 518 45.66 -9.08 -18.23
N VAL A 519 44.92 -8.09 -17.78
CA VAL A 519 43.93 -7.37 -18.60
C VAL A 519 44.68 -6.49 -19.57
N LYS A 520 44.82 -6.93 -20.83
CA LYS A 520 45.25 -6.03 -21.92
C LYS A 520 44.20 -4.93 -22.07
N PRO A 521 44.62 -3.65 -22.24
CA PRO A 521 43.71 -2.54 -22.48
C PRO A 521 42.86 -2.82 -23.72
N VAL A 522 41.57 -2.53 -23.63
CA VAL A 522 40.66 -2.56 -24.77
C VAL A 522 41.12 -1.51 -25.76
N GLU A 523 41.53 -1.92 -26.96
CA GLU A 523 41.89 -1.02 -28.05
C GLU A 523 40.77 -0.03 -28.31
N ASN A 524 41.07 1.26 -28.26
CA ASN A 524 40.20 2.33 -28.73
C ASN A 524 39.98 2.17 -30.23
N LEU A 525 38.90 1.54 -30.64
CA LEU A 525 38.49 1.51 -32.04
C LEU A 525 38.00 2.91 -32.47
N PRO A 526 38.26 3.32 -33.73
CA PRO A 526 37.85 4.62 -34.23
C PRO A 526 36.33 4.78 -34.10
N LEU A 527 35.90 5.98 -33.71
CA LEU A 527 34.50 6.40 -33.46
C LEU A 527 33.62 6.18 -34.69
N GLN A 528 32.99 5.03 -34.79
CA GLN A 528 31.83 4.79 -35.66
C GLN A 528 30.59 4.96 -34.83
N LYS A 529 29.70 5.87 -35.25
CA LYS A 529 28.63 6.42 -34.40
C LYS A 529 27.47 5.49 -34.13
N PHE A 530 27.21 4.44 -34.92
CA PHE A 530 25.96 3.65 -34.84
C PHE A 530 26.26 2.16 -34.86
N TYR A 531 25.82 1.47 -33.77
CA TYR A 531 26.07 0.02 -33.60
C TYR A 531 24.73 -0.74 -33.49
N VAL A 532 24.63 -1.90 -34.14
CA VAL A 532 23.52 -2.83 -33.94
C VAL A 532 23.83 -3.77 -32.78
N ILE A 533 23.23 -3.58 -31.66
CA ILE A 533 23.48 -4.36 -30.43
C ILE A 533 22.53 -5.57 -30.36
N ILE A 534 23.12 -6.75 -30.11
CA ILE A 534 22.41 -8.03 -29.98
C ILE A 534 22.14 -8.39 -28.52
N GLY A 535 23.00 -8.01 -27.61
CA GLY A 535 22.84 -8.31 -26.18
C GLY A 535 23.73 -7.47 -25.29
N SER A 536 23.37 -7.38 -24.01
CA SER A 536 24.09 -6.68 -22.97
C SER A 536 24.28 -7.59 -21.75
N PHE A 537 25.48 -7.58 -21.15
CA PHE A 537 25.89 -8.51 -20.10
C PHE A 537 26.64 -7.79 -18.98
N GLU A 538 26.38 -8.15 -17.75
CA GLU A 538 27.17 -7.68 -16.60
C GLU A 538 28.57 -8.34 -16.56
N LYS A 539 28.68 -9.57 -17.06
CA LYS A 539 29.93 -10.32 -17.04
C LYS A 539 30.54 -10.44 -18.45
N ARG A 540 31.82 -10.11 -18.55
CA ARG A 540 32.61 -10.18 -19.81
C ARG A 540 32.54 -11.58 -20.45
N THR A 541 32.51 -12.64 -19.65
CA THR A 541 32.46 -14.03 -20.16
C THR A 541 31.21 -14.32 -20.98
N GLY A 542 30.02 -13.85 -20.55
CA GLY A 542 28.78 -13.99 -21.29
C GLY A 542 28.80 -13.23 -22.61
N ALA A 543 29.33 -12.00 -22.60
CA ALA A 543 29.48 -11.17 -23.79
C ALA A 543 30.43 -11.78 -24.83
N LEU A 544 31.55 -12.30 -24.39
CA LEU A 544 32.51 -12.99 -25.27
C LEU A 544 31.93 -14.28 -25.89
N THR A 545 31.06 -14.97 -25.16
CA THR A 545 30.38 -16.17 -25.69
C THR A 545 29.43 -15.78 -26.82
N LEU A 546 28.61 -14.75 -26.62
CA LEU A 546 27.70 -14.25 -27.66
C LEU A 546 28.50 -13.69 -28.85
N GLN A 547 29.58 -12.95 -28.64
CA GLN A 547 30.43 -12.43 -29.71
C GLN A 547 31.01 -13.56 -30.60
N ARG A 548 31.51 -14.65 -29.98
CA ARG A 548 31.99 -15.83 -30.73
C ARG A 548 30.85 -16.46 -31.55
N GLN A 549 29.66 -16.60 -30.99
CA GLN A 549 28.50 -17.13 -31.73
C GLN A 549 28.14 -16.24 -32.91
N LEU A 550 28.12 -14.91 -32.74
CA LEU A 550 27.86 -13.98 -33.85
C LEU A 550 28.91 -14.08 -34.95
N LYS A 551 30.18 -14.16 -34.61
CA LYS A 551 31.26 -14.36 -35.61
C LYS A 551 31.11 -15.67 -36.37
N GLN A 552 30.72 -16.76 -35.69
CA GLN A 552 30.42 -18.05 -36.34
C GLN A 552 29.20 -18.00 -37.27
N MET A 553 28.23 -17.11 -36.96
CA MET A 553 27.04 -16.90 -37.79
C MET A 553 27.25 -15.94 -38.95
N GLY A 554 28.50 -15.44 -39.13
CA GLY A 554 28.89 -14.58 -40.26
C GLY A 554 28.88 -13.08 -39.95
N PHE A 555 28.71 -12.66 -38.70
CA PHE A 555 28.87 -11.27 -38.29
C PHE A 555 30.33 -10.99 -37.95
N ALA A 556 31.17 -10.84 -38.99
CA ALA A 556 32.63 -10.70 -38.85
C ALA A 556 33.01 -9.46 -38.01
N ASP A 557 32.27 -8.36 -38.16
CA ASP A 557 32.50 -7.06 -37.52
C ASP A 557 31.92 -6.96 -36.11
N SER A 558 31.51 -8.09 -35.54
CA SER A 558 30.98 -8.13 -34.16
C SER A 558 32.03 -7.65 -33.16
N THR A 559 31.69 -6.59 -32.41
CA THR A 559 32.59 -5.96 -31.43
C THR A 559 31.97 -5.96 -30.03
N LEU A 560 32.82 -5.80 -29.02
CA LEU A 560 32.44 -5.70 -27.63
C LEU A 560 32.62 -4.24 -27.16
N LEU A 561 31.53 -3.62 -26.71
CA LEU A 561 31.53 -2.26 -26.20
C LEU A 561 31.30 -2.31 -24.68
N LEU A 562 32.03 -1.48 -23.93
CA LEU A 562 31.84 -1.29 -22.50
C LEU A 562 31.19 0.09 -22.28
N ASN A 563 30.05 0.13 -21.61
CA ASN A 563 29.43 1.40 -21.25
C ASN A 563 29.95 1.91 -19.90
N GLU A 564 29.60 3.15 -19.54
CA GLU A 564 30.03 3.81 -18.31
C GLU A 564 29.51 3.10 -17.03
N GLU A 565 28.45 2.29 -17.15
CA GLU A 565 27.88 1.50 -16.07
C GLU A 565 28.53 0.12 -15.87
N GLY A 566 29.60 -0.17 -16.63
CA GLY A 566 30.31 -1.45 -16.56
C GLY A 566 29.63 -2.61 -17.30
N MET A 567 28.61 -2.35 -18.14
CA MET A 567 27.94 -3.37 -18.94
C MET A 567 28.63 -3.62 -20.26
N TYR A 568 28.81 -4.90 -20.61
CA TYR A 568 29.39 -5.33 -21.87
C TYR A 568 28.28 -5.50 -22.93
N ARG A 569 28.31 -4.65 -23.99
CA ARG A 569 27.38 -4.71 -25.11
C ARG A 569 28.03 -5.38 -26.30
N VAL A 570 27.34 -6.34 -26.90
CA VAL A 570 27.83 -7.09 -28.08
C VAL A 570 27.11 -6.56 -29.30
N SER A 571 27.89 -5.97 -30.24
CA SER A 571 27.35 -5.51 -31.52
C SER A 571 27.49 -6.59 -32.58
N ALA A 572 26.53 -6.66 -33.52
CA ALA A 572 26.60 -7.44 -34.73
C ALA A 572 27.35 -6.70 -35.84
N SER A 573 27.11 -5.39 -35.96
CA SER A 573 27.70 -4.52 -36.99
C SER A 573 27.75 -3.07 -36.51
N CYS A 574 28.43 -2.22 -37.26
CA CYS A 574 28.49 -0.78 -37.06
C CYS A 574 28.26 -0.08 -38.40
N HIS A 575 27.62 1.10 -38.34
CA HIS A 575 27.18 1.82 -39.53
C HIS A 575 27.52 3.31 -39.42
N PRO A 576 27.76 4.01 -40.55
CA PRO A 576 28.10 5.42 -40.57
C PRO A 576 26.89 6.34 -40.33
N THR A 577 25.67 5.84 -40.57
CA THR A 577 24.43 6.62 -40.40
C THR A 577 23.44 5.90 -39.51
N HIS A 578 22.53 6.69 -38.90
CA HIS A 578 21.42 6.19 -38.08
C HIS A 578 20.48 5.28 -38.89
N ASP A 579 20.14 5.68 -40.11
CA ASP A 579 19.17 4.98 -40.95
C ASP A 579 19.71 3.62 -41.40
N GLU A 580 20.96 3.54 -41.82
CA GLU A 580 21.62 2.25 -42.17
C GLU A 580 21.69 1.31 -40.96
N CYS A 581 21.90 1.83 -39.75
CA CYS A 581 21.87 1.04 -38.53
C CYS A 581 20.50 0.44 -38.27
N TRP A 582 19.43 1.22 -38.42
CA TRP A 582 18.07 0.75 -38.21
C TRP A 582 17.60 -0.20 -39.31
N ASP A 583 17.97 0.01 -40.56
CA ASP A 583 17.72 -0.94 -41.64
C ASP A 583 18.32 -2.31 -41.31
N GLU A 584 19.54 -2.31 -40.80
CA GLU A 584 20.22 -3.54 -40.40
C GLU A 584 19.54 -4.17 -39.15
N VAL A 585 19.07 -3.39 -38.18
CA VAL A 585 18.27 -3.89 -37.06
C VAL A 585 17.02 -4.62 -37.57
N PHE A 586 16.28 -4.03 -38.51
CA PHE A 586 15.09 -4.65 -39.08
C PHE A 586 15.44 -5.89 -39.88
N ARG A 587 16.54 -5.89 -40.64
CA ARG A 587 17.02 -7.04 -41.39
C ARG A 587 17.38 -8.21 -40.46
N ILE A 588 18.09 -7.93 -39.36
CA ILE A 588 18.51 -8.95 -38.39
C ILE A 588 17.26 -9.53 -37.67
N ARG A 589 16.33 -8.68 -37.23
CA ARG A 589 15.08 -9.12 -36.59
C ARG A 589 14.25 -10.05 -37.48
N LYS A 590 14.19 -9.75 -38.77
CA LYS A 590 13.45 -10.55 -39.76
C LYS A 590 14.14 -11.87 -40.07
N LYS A 591 15.48 -11.86 -40.20
CA LYS A 591 16.26 -13.04 -40.62
C LYS A 591 16.57 -14.00 -39.48
N TYR A 592 16.72 -13.48 -38.25
CA TYR A 592 17.15 -14.23 -37.08
C TYR A 592 16.16 -14.03 -35.91
N PRO A 593 15.11 -14.87 -35.81
CA PRO A 593 14.07 -14.73 -34.78
C PRO A 593 14.58 -14.69 -33.34
N GLN A 594 15.72 -15.34 -33.06
CA GLN A 594 16.38 -15.34 -31.76
C GLN A 594 16.95 -13.97 -31.37
N PHE A 595 17.12 -13.06 -32.33
CA PHE A 595 17.66 -11.70 -32.13
C PHE A 595 16.59 -10.60 -32.29
N LYS A 596 15.32 -10.92 -32.08
CA LYS A 596 14.20 -9.96 -32.17
C LYS A 596 14.38 -8.74 -31.24
N SER A 597 15.16 -8.88 -30.17
CA SER A 597 15.44 -7.80 -29.20
C SER A 597 16.67 -6.95 -29.54
N CYS A 598 17.31 -7.12 -30.72
CA CYS A 598 18.43 -6.26 -31.11
C CYS A 598 17.98 -4.80 -31.32
N TRP A 599 18.88 -3.85 -31.09
CA TRP A 599 18.58 -2.41 -31.21
C TRP A 599 19.78 -1.61 -31.71
N GLY A 600 19.50 -0.41 -32.25
CA GLY A 600 20.55 0.55 -32.62
C GLY A 600 21.06 1.31 -31.41
N LEU A 601 22.38 1.46 -31.30
CA LEU A 601 23.04 2.28 -30.28
C LEU A 601 23.84 3.39 -30.96
N THR A 602 23.64 4.62 -30.53
CA THR A 602 24.48 5.76 -30.89
C THR A 602 25.53 5.93 -29.81
N THR A 603 26.81 6.06 -30.22
CA THR A 603 27.92 6.45 -29.32
C THR A 603 28.29 7.89 -29.65
N GLU A 604 28.35 8.75 -28.64
CA GLU A 604 28.84 10.12 -28.78
C GLU A 604 30.36 10.16 -28.98
#